data_56b32f08aa084157e52c4a334b056804
#
_entry.id   56b32f08aa084157e52c4a334b056804
#
_cell.length_a   1.000
_cell.length_b   1.000
_cell.length_c   1.000
_cell.angle_alpha   90.00
_cell.angle_beta   90.00
_cell.angle_gamma   90.00
#
_symmetry.space_group_name_H-M   'P 1'
#
loop_
_entity.id
_entity.type
_entity.pdbx_description
1 polymer ?
#
loop_
_entity_poly.entity_id
_entity_poly.type
_entity_poly.pdbx_seq_one_letter_code
_entity_poly.pdbx_strand_id
1 'polypeptide(L)'
;PYADEDGMEHRNSTVMTSSATIRGDRARLLDTVAHEFFHCWNVERIRPRDLEPFDLDRPNMTGELWLAEGFTQYYGPLMLQRAGVVNTEATRQTLTALVDLVTTAPGRGVRSAVEMSRMAAFTDAGRPIDRTNWQNTVMSYYTFGGAIALALDLSLRERSDGAVTLDDFMRAMWKAHGKPGGTREGYVDRPYTMADAEARLADVSDRAFAREFFSRYIQGLDLADYG
;
A
#
# COMPACT_ATOMS: atom_id res chain seq x y z
N PRO A 1 -3.07 9.40 -28.17
CA PRO A 1 -3.06 8.14 -27.44
C PRO A 1 -2.38 8.37 -26.09
N TYR A 2 -3.11 8.13 -25.03
CA TYR A 2 -2.54 8.14 -23.69
C TYR A 2 -1.71 6.87 -23.55
N ALA A 3 -0.40 7.01 -23.48
CA ALA A 3 0.55 5.92 -23.32
C ALA A 3 1.16 5.90 -21.92
N ASP A 4 0.48 6.52 -20.95
CA ASP A 4 0.88 6.42 -19.56
C ASP A 4 0.48 5.03 -19.06
N GLU A 5 1.45 4.35 -18.48
CA GLU A 5 1.25 3.06 -17.85
C GLU A 5 0.67 3.33 -16.47
N ASP A 6 -0.65 3.13 -16.36
CA ASP A 6 -1.41 3.50 -15.19
C ASP A 6 -2.60 2.55 -15.00
N GLY A 7 -3.02 2.37 -13.76
CA GLY A 7 -4.25 1.72 -13.36
C GLY A 7 -5.12 2.69 -12.56
N MET A 8 -6.42 2.49 -12.66
CA MET A 8 -7.40 3.21 -11.86
C MET A 8 -8.45 2.22 -11.39
N GLU A 9 -8.44 2.00 -10.12
CA GLU A 9 -9.37 1.13 -9.45
C GLU A 9 -10.75 1.75 -9.35
N HIS A 10 -11.74 0.91 -9.41
CA HIS A 10 -13.13 1.21 -9.13
C HIS A 10 -13.71 0.07 -8.29
N ARG A 11 -14.84 0.31 -7.64
CA ARG A 11 -15.44 -0.65 -6.71
C ARG A 11 -15.62 -2.07 -7.28
N ASN A 12 -15.93 -2.21 -8.54
CA ASN A 12 -16.20 -3.49 -9.20
C ASN A 12 -15.58 -3.59 -10.61
N SER A 13 -14.69 -2.68 -10.96
CA SER A 13 -14.00 -2.67 -12.25
C SER A 13 -12.68 -1.93 -12.10
N THR A 14 -11.83 -2.01 -13.11
CA THR A 14 -10.63 -1.18 -13.21
C THR A 14 -10.42 -0.76 -14.66
N VAL A 15 -9.77 0.38 -14.86
CA VAL A 15 -9.27 0.84 -16.15
C VAL A 15 -7.76 0.82 -16.09
N MET A 16 -7.13 0.13 -17.02
CA MET A 16 -5.68 0.07 -17.14
C MET A 16 -5.24 0.56 -18.51
N THR A 17 -4.17 1.35 -18.53
CA THR A 17 -3.52 1.80 -19.76
C THR A 17 -2.10 1.26 -19.80
N SER A 18 -1.66 0.78 -20.95
CA SER A 18 -0.30 0.30 -21.12
C SER A 18 0.15 0.43 -22.59
N SER A 19 1.40 0.79 -22.77
CA SER A 19 2.10 0.73 -24.06
C SER A 19 2.58 -0.69 -24.38
N ALA A 20 2.65 -1.57 -23.40
CA ALA A 20 3.05 -2.95 -23.56
C ALA A 20 1.91 -3.83 -24.09
N THR A 21 2.25 -4.82 -24.89
CA THR A 21 1.30 -5.84 -25.33
C THR A 21 1.29 -7.02 -24.35
N ILE A 22 0.15 -7.71 -24.24
CA ILE A 22 0.02 -8.93 -23.43
C ILE A 22 1.09 -9.98 -23.78
N ARG A 23 1.52 -10.04 -25.05
CA ARG A 23 2.55 -10.98 -25.50
C ARG A 23 3.97 -10.50 -25.18
N GLY A 24 4.19 -9.19 -25.18
CA GLY A 24 5.53 -8.60 -25.01
C GLY A 24 5.96 -8.47 -23.54
N ASP A 25 5.04 -8.14 -22.66
CA ASP A 25 5.34 -7.91 -21.23
C ASP A 25 4.19 -8.38 -20.33
N ARG A 26 3.91 -9.67 -20.42
CA ARG A 26 2.80 -10.29 -19.68
C ARG A 26 2.98 -10.15 -18.16
N ALA A 27 4.19 -10.29 -17.65
CA ALA A 27 4.44 -10.28 -16.20
C ALA A 27 4.09 -8.92 -15.59
N ARG A 28 4.55 -7.82 -16.22
CA ARG A 28 4.26 -6.45 -15.78
C ARG A 28 2.77 -6.12 -15.85
N LEU A 29 2.11 -6.51 -16.93
CA LEU A 29 0.66 -6.31 -17.06
C LEU A 29 -0.13 -7.08 -16.01
N LEU A 30 0.27 -8.31 -15.68
CA LEU A 30 -0.36 -9.08 -14.63
C LEU A 30 -0.09 -8.53 -13.24
N ASP A 31 1.07 -7.90 -13.02
CA ASP A 31 1.37 -7.21 -11.76
C ASP A 31 0.41 -6.02 -11.56
N THR A 32 0.23 -5.18 -12.59
CA THR A 32 -0.78 -4.12 -12.57
C THR A 32 -2.19 -4.68 -12.33
N VAL A 33 -2.58 -5.75 -13.05
CA VAL A 33 -3.89 -6.40 -12.84
C VAL A 33 -4.07 -6.87 -11.39
N ALA A 34 -3.04 -7.48 -10.80
CA ALA A 34 -3.11 -7.97 -9.43
C ALA A 34 -3.20 -6.82 -8.42
N HIS A 35 -2.47 -5.73 -8.64
CA HIS A 35 -2.53 -4.51 -7.87
C HIS A 35 -3.95 -3.93 -7.89
N GLU A 36 -4.47 -3.63 -9.07
CA GLU A 36 -5.80 -3.04 -9.24
C GLU A 36 -6.92 -3.95 -8.72
N PHE A 37 -6.76 -5.26 -8.89
CA PHE A 37 -7.73 -6.21 -8.36
C PHE A 37 -7.75 -6.24 -6.83
N PHE A 38 -6.60 -6.08 -6.17
CA PHE A 38 -6.52 -6.03 -4.72
C PHE A 38 -7.26 -4.81 -4.15
N HIS A 39 -7.33 -3.73 -4.89
CA HIS A 39 -8.10 -2.54 -4.52
C HIS A 39 -9.61 -2.80 -4.36
N CYS A 40 -10.15 -3.89 -4.88
CA CYS A 40 -11.53 -4.29 -4.57
C CYS A 40 -11.79 -4.41 -3.06
N TRP A 41 -10.74 -4.74 -2.29
CA TRP A 41 -10.78 -4.77 -0.83
C TRP A 41 -10.12 -3.55 -0.20
N ASN A 42 -8.88 -3.29 -0.55
CA ASN A 42 -8.00 -2.22 -0.05
C ASN A 42 -7.87 -1.15 -1.13
N VAL A 43 -8.74 -0.33 -1.15
CA VAL A 43 -9.24 0.95 -0.78
C VAL A 43 -10.76 1.08 -1.07
N GLU A 44 -11.30 0.24 -1.94
CA GLU A 44 -12.70 0.39 -2.35
C GLU A 44 -13.70 -0.02 -1.24
N ARG A 45 -13.25 -0.83 -0.28
CA ARG A 45 -14.06 -1.28 0.86
C ARG A 45 -13.39 -1.06 2.20
N ILE A 46 -12.10 -1.31 2.34
CA ILE A 46 -11.28 -0.88 3.47
C ILE A 46 -10.79 0.53 3.13
N ARG A 47 -11.57 1.55 3.41
CA ARG A 47 -11.36 2.92 2.94
C ARG A 47 -10.89 3.84 4.05
N PRO A 48 -9.83 4.66 3.82
CA PRO A 48 -9.46 5.74 4.73
C PRO A 48 -10.61 6.72 4.94
N ARG A 49 -10.76 7.21 6.17
CA ARG A 49 -11.82 8.17 6.51
C ARG A 49 -11.72 9.48 5.72
N ASP A 50 -10.51 9.93 5.46
CA ASP A 50 -10.29 11.20 4.73
C ASP A 50 -10.69 11.12 3.25
N LEU A 51 -10.91 9.90 2.72
CA LEU A 51 -11.41 9.64 1.37
C LEU A 51 -12.90 9.32 1.33
N GLU A 52 -13.62 9.46 2.45
CA GLU A 52 -15.05 9.12 2.55
C GLU A 52 -15.86 10.23 3.23
N PRO A 53 -16.78 10.90 2.51
CA PRO A 53 -17.02 10.79 1.07
C PRO A 53 -15.91 11.45 0.25
N PHE A 54 -15.64 10.92 -0.93
CA PHE A 54 -14.68 11.55 -1.84
C PHE A 54 -15.26 12.87 -2.38
N ASP A 55 -14.47 13.94 -2.28
CA ASP A 55 -14.84 15.28 -2.75
C ASP A 55 -14.21 15.52 -4.13
N LEU A 56 -15.04 15.62 -5.15
CA LEU A 56 -14.58 15.81 -6.53
C LEU A 56 -14.21 17.27 -6.85
N ASP A 57 -14.49 18.21 -5.97
CA ASP A 57 -14.23 19.64 -6.19
C ASP A 57 -12.84 20.08 -5.71
N ARG A 58 -12.12 19.19 -4.99
CA ARG A 58 -10.79 19.50 -4.42
C ARG A 58 -9.94 18.23 -4.26
N PRO A 59 -8.59 18.36 -4.11
CA PRO A 59 -7.73 17.26 -3.76
C PRO A 59 -8.12 16.67 -2.40
N ASN A 60 -8.28 15.34 -2.34
CA ASN A 60 -8.55 14.62 -1.10
C ASN A 60 -7.21 14.17 -0.51
N MET A 61 -6.84 14.73 0.63
CA MET A 61 -5.57 14.46 1.29
C MET A 61 -5.80 13.44 2.41
N THR A 62 -5.05 12.35 2.39
CA THR A 62 -5.08 11.34 3.45
C THR A 62 -3.68 10.97 3.91
N GLY A 63 -3.54 10.57 5.16
CA GLY A 63 -2.30 10.06 5.73
C GLY A 63 -2.11 8.56 5.53
N GLU A 64 -3.03 7.85 4.90
CA GLU A 64 -3.13 6.39 4.90
C GLU A 64 -2.80 5.72 3.56
N LEU A 65 -2.27 6.46 2.55
CA LEU A 65 -1.90 5.85 1.24
C LEU A 65 -0.77 4.84 1.37
N TRP A 66 0.12 4.96 2.36
CA TRP A 66 1.10 3.93 2.66
C TRP A 66 0.45 2.55 2.92
N LEU A 67 -0.78 2.53 3.45
CA LEU A 67 -1.56 1.30 3.65
C LEU A 67 -2.41 1.00 2.42
N ALA A 68 -3.16 1.99 1.90
CA ALA A 68 -4.05 1.78 0.76
C ALA A 68 -3.29 1.33 -0.50
N GLU A 69 -2.21 2.01 -0.83
CA GLU A 69 -1.39 1.73 -2.01
C GLU A 69 -0.20 0.82 -1.71
N GLY A 70 0.50 1.12 -0.61
CA GLY A 70 1.71 0.39 -0.28
C GLY A 70 1.45 -1.09 0.04
N PHE A 71 0.38 -1.42 0.77
CA PHE A 71 0.03 -2.82 1.01
C PHE A 71 -0.45 -3.49 -0.29
N THR A 72 -1.15 -2.76 -1.13
CA THR A 72 -1.53 -3.25 -2.46
C THR A 72 -0.29 -3.54 -3.32
N GLN A 73 0.73 -2.67 -3.25
CA GLN A 73 2.04 -2.89 -3.89
C GLN A 73 2.76 -4.15 -3.38
N TYR A 74 2.61 -4.49 -2.10
CA TYR A 74 3.12 -5.74 -1.52
C TYR A 74 2.31 -6.95 -1.97
N TYR A 75 0.98 -6.85 -1.97
CA TYR A 75 0.09 -7.97 -2.28
C TYR A 75 0.06 -8.33 -3.77
N GLY A 76 0.26 -7.40 -4.68
CA GLY A 76 0.27 -7.65 -6.12
C GLY A 76 1.18 -8.84 -6.50
N PRO A 77 2.51 -8.74 -6.32
CA PRO A 77 3.43 -9.82 -6.63
C PRO A 77 3.20 -11.08 -5.78
N LEU A 78 2.80 -10.93 -4.51
CA LEU A 78 2.50 -12.06 -3.64
C LEU A 78 1.28 -12.88 -4.14
N MET A 79 0.24 -12.22 -4.63
CA MET A 79 -0.93 -12.88 -5.19
C MET A 79 -0.61 -13.60 -6.49
N LEU A 80 0.22 -13.03 -7.35
CA LEU A 80 0.70 -13.70 -8.57
C LEU A 80 1.50 -14.96 -8.24
N GLN A 81 2.33 -14.91 -7.21
CA GLN A 81 3.08 -16.08 -6.75
C GLN A 81 2.15 -17.16 -6.18
N ARG A 82 1.19 -16.77 -5.33
CA ARG A 82 0.18 -17.70 -4.78
C ARG A 82 -0.69 -18.35 -5.86
N ALA A 83 -0.95 -17.61 -6.95
CA ALA A 83 -1.67 -18.11 -8.13
C ALA A 83 -0.80 -18.98 -9.08
N GLY A 84 0.49 -19.12 -8.80
CA GLY A 84 1.41 -19.88 -9.65
C GLY A 84 1.76 -19.19 -10.98
N VAL A 85 1.47 -17.86 -11.09
CA VAL A 85 1.76 -17.08 -12.30
C VAL A 85 3.23 -16.69 -12.38
N VAL A 86 3.83 -16.38 -11.24
CA VAL A 86 5.26 -16.12 -11.07
C VAL A 86 5.83 -17.06 -10.02
N ASN A 87 7.14 -17.34 -10.08
CA ASN A 87 7.81 -18.17 -9.09
C ASN A 87 8.24 -17.36 -7.86
N THR A 88 8.61 -18.06 -6.79
CA THR A 88 9.05 -17.45 -5.53
C THR A 88 10.26 -16.52 -5.72
N GLU A 89 11.19 -16.87 -6.60
CA GLU A 89 12.38 -16.06 -6.84
C GLU A 89 12.04 -14.71 -7.48
N ALA A 90 11.14 -14.67 -8.45
CA ALA A 90 10.67 -13.43 -9.05
C ALA A 90 9.97 -12.52 -8.00
N THR A 91 9.12 -13.10 -7.15
CA THR A 91 8.48 -12.36 -6.05
C THR A 91 9.53 -11.83 -5.06
N ARG A 92 10.50 -12.65 -4.68
CA ARG A 92 11.58 -12.24 -3.79
C ARG A 92 12.36 -11.06 -4.37
N GLN A 93 12.70 -11.11 -5.66
CA GLN A 93 13.40 -10.01 -6.34
C GLN A 93 12.59 -8.73 -6.33
N THR A 94 11.28 -8.79 -6.59
CA THR A 94 10.40 -7.62 -6.54
C THR A 94 10.34 -7.03 -5.14
N LEU A 95 10.17 -7.85 -4.10
CA LEU A 95 10.11 -7.38 -2.72
C LEU A 95 11.47 -6.85 -2.23
N THR A 96 12.59 -7.50 -2.63
CA THR A 96 13.94 -7.00 -2.32
C THR A 96 14.16 -5.61 -2.93
N ALA A 97 13.69 -5.36 -4.16
CA ALA A 97 13.82 -4.04 -4.77
C ALA A 97 13.11 -2.93 -3.99
N LEU A 98 11.98 -3.22 -3.32
CA LEU A 98 11.34 -2.26 -2.41
C LEU A 98 12.25 -1.94 -1.22
N VAL A 99 12.86 -2.97 -0.61
CA VAL A 99 13.80 -2.81 0.52
C VAL A 99 15.02 -2.01 0.10
N ASP A 100 15.63 -2.34 -1.04
CA ASP A 100 16.80 -1.63 -1.56
C ASP A 100 16.52 -0.14 -1.75
N LEU A 101 15.35 0.21 -2.29
CA LEU A 101 14.96 1.60 -2.48
C LEU A 101 14.78 2.33 -1.13
N VAL A 102 14.09 1.76 -0.16
CA VAL A 102 13.86 2.43 1.13
C VAL A 102 15.12 2.49 2.00
N THR A 103 16.08 1.59 1.81
CA THR A 103 17.35 1.60 2.56
C THR A 103 18.37 2.54 1.96
N THR A 104 18.33 2.80 0.66
CA THR A 104 19.36 3.57 -0.06
C THR A 104 18.93 4.98 -0.45
N ALA A 105 17.62 5.25 -0.64
CA ALA A 105 17.16 6.56 -1.10
C ALA A 105 17.18 7.60 0.04
N PRO A 106 17.89 8.73 -0.10
CA PRO A 106 17.99 9.75 0.94
C PRO A 106 16.63 10.37 1.31
N GLY A 107 15.70 10.48 0.35
CA GLY A 107 14.36 11.05 0.53
C GLY A 107 13.51 10.32 1.57
N ARG A 108 13.80 9.05 1.83
CA ARG A 108 13.12 8.26 2.87
C ARG A 108 13.30 8.87 4.27
N GLY A 109 14.47 9.41 4.57
CA GLY A 109 14.76 10.03 5.87
C GLY A 109 14.17 11.43 6.07
N VAL A 110 13.51 11.99 5.06
CA VAL A 110 12.99 13.38 5.11
C VAL A 110 11.59 13.46 5.71
N ARG A 111 10.74 12.48 5.41
CA ARG A 111 9.34 12.45 5.85
C ARG A 111 8.90 11.03 6.19
N SER A 112 7.97 10.93 7.13
CA SER A 112 7.31 9.68 7.49
C SER A 112 6.40 9.15 6.36
N ALA A 113 5.97 7.90 6.46
CA ALA A 113 5.03 7.31 5.50
C ALA A 113 3.69 8.06 5.48
N VAL A 114 3.23 8.54 6.63
CA VAL A 114 2.04 9.40 6.76
C VAL A 114 2.21 10.72 6.01
N GLU A 115 3.36 11.39 6.20
CA GLU A 115 3.64 12.66 5.54
C GLU A 115 3.80 12.49 4.02
N MET A 116 4.44 11.40 3.57
CA MET A 116 4.53 11.07 2.14
C MET A 116 3.16 10.78 1.54
N SER A 117 2.27 10.10 2.27
CA SER A 117 0.88 9.88 1.84
C SER A 117 0.14 11.21 1.63
N ARG A 118 0.30 12.16 2.55
CA ARG A 118 -0.31 13.51 2.41
C ARG A 118 0.26 14.34 1.28
N MET A 119 1.41 13.97 0.76
CA MET A 119 2.05 14.66 -0.37
C MET A 119 1.56 14.16 -1.74
N ALA A 120 0.67 13.18 -1.81
CA ALA A 120 0.27 12.51 -3.05
C ALA A 120 -0.14 13.47 -4.17
N ALA A 121 -0.96 14.49 -3.87
CA ALA A 121 -1.38 15.49 -4.87
C ALA A 121 -0.21 16.26 -5.51
N PHE A 122 0.94 16.32 -4.85
CA PHE A 122 2.14 17.04 -5.30
C PHE A 122 3.23 16.11 -5.83
N THR A 123 3.21 14.85 -5.45
CA THR A 123 4.30 13.90 -5.75
C THR A 123 3.89 12.84 -6.75
N ASP A 124 2.62 12.61 -6.93
CA ASP A 124 2.07 11.63 -7.85
C ASP A 124 1.46 12.32 -9.08
N ALA A 125 0.32 12.99 -8.93
CA ALA A 125 -0.34 13.69 -10.04
C ALA A 125 0.37 14.99 -10.44
N GLY A 126 0.94 15.71 -9.49
CA GLY A 126 1.63 16.99 -9.69
C GLY A 126 3.15 16.86 -9.83
N ARG A 127 3.63 16.01 -10.72
CA ARG A 127 5.08 15.77 -10.89
C ARG A 127 5.84 17.04 -11.25
N PRO A 128 6.94 17.38 -10.55
CA PRO A 128 7.76 18.54 -10.89
C PRO A 128 8.45 18.33 -12.24
N ILE A 129 8.63 19.43 -12.97
CA ILE A 129 9.37 19.45 -14.25
C ILE A 129 10.82 19.02 -14.02
N ASP A 130 11.46 19.58 -12.98
CA ASP A 130 12.81 19.20 -12.57
C ASP A 130 12.76 18.12 -11.49
N ARG A 131 13.28 16.94 -11.82
CA ARG A 131 13.37 15.79 -10.93
C ARG A 131 14.76 15.52 -10.40
N THR A 132 15.71 16.41 -10.62
CA THR A 132 17.12 16.18 -10.23
C THR A 132 17.28 15.94 -8.73
N ASN A 133 16.44 16.55 -7.90
CA ASN A 133 16.47 16.39 -6.46
C ASN A 133 15.36 15.48 -5.90
N TRP A 134 14.59 14.82 -6.75
CA TRP A 134 13.42 14.04 -6.34
C TRP A 134 13.79 12.94 -5.34
N GLN A 135 14.77 12.11 -5.66
CA GLN A 135 15.19 10.99 -4.81
C GLN A 135 15.77 11.43 -3.45
N ASN A 136 16.19 12.69 -3.34
CA ASN A 136 16.73 13.26 -2.10
C ASN A 136 15.65 13.80 -1.17
N THR A 137 14.44 14.00 -1.66
CA THR A 137 13.38 14.72 -0.92
C THR A 137 12.07 13.96 -0.81
N VAL A 138 11.86 12.97 -1.69
CA VAL A 138 10.60 12.22 -1.78
C VAL A 138 10.87 10.73 -1.78
N MET A 139 10.02 10.00 -1.08
CA MET A 139 9.86 8.55 -1.20
C MET A 139 8.40 8.29 -1.56
N SER A 140 8.17 7.57 -2.66
CA SER A 140 6.79 7.18 -3.04
C SER A 140 6.14 6.35 -1.94
N TYR A 141 4.93 6.68 -1.58
CA TYR A 141 4.14 5.94 -0.60
C TYR A 141 3.81 4.51 -1.07
N TYR A 142 3.81 4.24 -2.36
CA TYR A 142 3.75 2.88 -2.92
C TYR A 142 4.94 2.05 -2.46
N THR A 143 6.14 2.51 -2.75
CA THR A 143 7.39 1.82 -2.40
C THR A 143 7.60 1.77 -0.89
N PHE A 144 7.40 2.90 -0.22
CA PHE A 144 7.58 2.99 1.23
C PHE A 144 6.58 2.10 1.97
N GLY A 145 5.30 2.20 1.61
CA GLY A 145 4.26 1.38 2.20
C GLY A 145 4.38 -0.11 1.87
N GLY A 146 4.85 -0.46 0.65
CA GLY A 146 5.15 -1.84 0.30
C GLY A 146 6.27 -2.45 1.13
N ALA A 147 7.34 -1.69 1.39
CA ALA A 147 8.40 -2.10 2.29
C ALA A 147 7.93 -2.21 3.75
N ILE A 148 7.09 -1.28 4.23
CA ILE A 148 6.46 -1.35 5.56
C ILE A 148 5.58 -2.61 5.67
N ALA A 149 4.81 -2.94 4.63
CA ALA A 149 3.98 -4.15 4.59
C ALA A 149 4.83 -5.41 4.73
N LEU A 150 5.94 -5.50 4.01
CA LEU A 150 6.90 -6.60 4.13
C LEU A 150 7.49 -6.67 5.54
N ALA A 151 7.97 -5.54 6.09
CA ALA A 151 8.51 -5.50 7.46
C ALA A 151 7.49 -5.95 8.50
N LEU A 152 6.22 -5.52 8.34
CA LEU A 152 5.15 -5.93 9.25
C LEU A 152 4.85 -7.43 9.13
N ASP A 153 4.80 -7.98 7.91
CA ASP A 153 4.60 -9.44 7.71
C ASP A 153 5.72 -10.26 8.34
N LEU A 154 6.98 -9.87 8.13
CA LEU A 154 8.14 -10.52 8.74
C LEU A 154 8.10 -10.43 10.26
N SER A 155 7.83 -9.25 10.83
CA SER A 155 7.73 -9.05 12.28
C SER A 155 6.61 -9.88 12.91
N LEU A 156 5.43 -9.96 12.28
CA LEU A 156 4.32 -10.77 12.75
C LEU A 156 4.67 -12.26 12.75
N ARG A 157 5.31 -12.73 11.67
CA ARG A 157 5.77 -14.13 11.56
C ARG A 157 6.82 -14.48 12.60
N GLU A 158 7.84 -13.63 12.77
CA GLU A 158 8.89 -13.83 13.76
C GLU A 158 8.32 -13.92 15.18
N ARG A 159 7.46 -13.00 15.56
CA ARG A 159 6.85 -12.93 16.89
C ARG A 159 5.91 -14.09 17.21
N SER A 160 5.35 -14.73 16.20
CA SER A 160 4.33 -15.76 16.34
C SER A 160 4.78 -17.15 15.89
N ASP A 161 6.05 -17.34 15.59
CA ASP A 161 6.59 -18.56 14.96
C ASP A 161 5.80 -18.95 13.70
N GLY A 162 5.48 -17.94 12.88
CA GLY A 162 4.75 -18.10 11.62
C GLY A 162 3.23 -18.23 11.73
N ALA A 163 2.68 -18.21 12.94
CA ALA A 163 1.23 -18.41 13.15
C ALA A 163 0.38 -17.19 12.74
N VAL A 164 0.93 -15.97 12.84
CA VAL A 164 0.26 -14.73 12.45
C VAL A 164 1.03 -14.08 11.29
N THR A 165 0.30 -13.57 10.32
CA THR A 165 0.83 -12.98 9.10
C THR A 165 0.12 -11.66 8.80
N LEU A 166 0.59 -10.94 7.77
CA LEU A 166 -0.10 -9.73 7.28
C LEU A 166 -1.53 -10.04 6.79
N ASP A 167 -1.79 -11.27 6.32
CA ASP A 167 -3.14 -11.69 5.95
C ASP A 167 -4.12 -11.60 7.14
N ASP A 168 -3.65 -11.87 8.36
CA ASP A 168 -4.49 -11.81 9.57
C ASP A 168 -4.84 -10.36 9.92
N PHE A 169 -3.88 -9.45 9.79
CA PHE A 169 -4.13 -8.02 9.90
C PHE A 169 -5.15 -7.54 8.85
N MET A 170 -4.95 -7.90 7.58
CA MET A 170 -5.89 -7.49 6.53
C MET A 170 -7.28 -8.09 6.71
N ARG A 171 -7.39 -9.32 7.23
CA ARG A 171 -8.68 -9.92 7.63
C ARG A 171 -9.34 -9.18 8.79
N ALA A 172 -8.56 -8.68 9.76
CA ALA A 172 -9.06 -7.86 10.86
C ALA A 172 -9.60 -6.52 10.33
N MET A 173 -8.85 -5.85 9.45
CA MET A 173 -9.30 -4.64 8.74
C MET A 173 -10.58 -4.90 7.93
N TRP A 174 -10.62 -5.99 7.18
CA TRP A 174 -11.80 -6.38 6.42
C TRP A 174 -13.04 -6.58 7.30
N LYS A 175 -12.93 -7.32 8.39
CA LYS A 175 -14.03 -7.59 9.31
C LYS A 175 -14.59 -6.31 9.94
N ALA A 176 -13.73 -5.37 10.29
CA ALA A 176 -14.11 -4.15 11.00
C ALA A 176 -14.63 -3.07 10.04
N HIS A 177 -14.04 -2.93 8.88
CA HIS A 177 -14.21 -1.77 8.00
C HIS A 177 -14.74 -2.12 6.60
N GLY A 178 -14.26 -3.19 5.96
CA GLY A 178 -14.64 -3.55 4.59
C GLY A 178 -15.92 -4.37 4.50
N LYS A 179 -16.06 -5.43 5.33
CA LYS A 179 -17.18 -6.35 5.27
C LYS A 179 -18.55 -5.71 5.56
N PRO A 180 -18.68 -4.74 6.48
CA PRO A 180 -19.95 -4.08 6.71
C PRO A 180 -20.56 -3.44 5.46
N GLY A 181 -19.70 -3.05 4.51
CA GLY A 181 -20.15 -2.39 3.28
C GLY A 181 -20.68 -0.99 3.53
N GLY A 182 -21.56 -0.54 2.66
CA GLY A 182 -22.23 0.75 2.75
C GLY A 182 -23.72 0.60 2.59
N THR A 183 -24.48 1.40 3.32
CA THR A 183 -25.95 1.54 3.20
C THR A 183 -26.32 2.33 1.95
N ARG A 184 -25.38 3.14 1.46
CA ARG A 184 -25.49 3.90 0.20
C ARG A 184 -24.51 3.30 -0.83
N GLU A 185 -24.99 3.10 -2.04
CA GLU A 185 -24.15 2.59 -3.14
C GLU A 185 -22.92 3.49 -3.36
N GLY A 186 -21.74 2.87 -3.49
CA GLY A 186 -20.47 3.56 -3.66
C GLY A 186 -19.83 4.11 -2.40
N TYR A 187 -20.50 4.05 -1.25
CA TYR A 187 -20.01 4.56 0.04
C TYR A 187 -19.63 3.44 0.98
N VAL A 188 -18.80 3.76 1.98
CA VAL A 188 -18.37 2.85 3.05
C VAL A 188 -18.89 3.41 4.39
N ASP A 189 -19.68 2.63 5.12
CA ASP A 189 -20.27 3.10 6.39
C ASP A 189 -19.25 3.18 7.54
N ARG A 190 -18.15 2.43 7.44
CA ARG A 190 -17.10 2.35 8.47
C ARG A 190 -15.71 2.59 7.91
N PRO A 191 -15.45 3.78 7.35
CA PRO A 191 -14.10 4.11 6.92
C PRO A 191 -13.15 4.14 8.12
N TYR A 192 -11.89 3.72 7.92
CA TYR A 192 -10.92 3.61 9.01
C TYR A 192 -10.08 4.88 9.17
N THR A 193 -9.56 5.06 10.37
CA THR A 193 -8.54 6.04 10.73
C THR A 193 -7.21 5.35 11.01
N MET A 194 -6.14 6.12 11.15
CA MET A 194 -4.83 5.61 11.60
C MET A 194 -4.96 4.85 12.94
N ALA A 195 -5.73 5.38 13.87
CA ALA A 195 -5.94 4.74 15.18
C ALA A 195 -6.72 3.41 15.04
N ASP A 196 -7.65 3.32 14.09
CA ASP A 196 -8.34 2.07 13.81
C ASP A 196 -7.38 1.01 13.24
N ALA A 197 -6.49 1.41 12.33
CA ALA A 197 -5.48 0.49 11.78
C ALA A 197 -4.52 0.00 12.87
N GLU A 198 -4.02 0.88 13.75
CA GLU A 198 -3.20 0.50 14.91
C GLU A 198 -3.95 -0.48 15.82
N ALA A 199 -5.23 -0.20 16.11
CA ALA A 199 -6.06 -1.09 16.92
C ALA A 199 -6.25 -2.47 16.28
N ARG A 200 -6.43 -2.55 14.95
CA ARG A 200 -6.52 -3.85 14.24
C ARG A 200 -5.20 -4.61 14.27
N LEU A 201 -4.07 -3.91 14.22
CA LEU A 201 -2.78 -4.57 14.43
C LEU A 201 -2.66 -5.13 15.86
N ALA A 202 -3.11 -4.37 16.86
CA ALA A 202 -3.12 -4.84 18.25
C ALA A 202 -4.01 -6.08 18.47
N ASP A 203 -5.10 -6.22 17.71
CA ASP A 203 -5.99 -7.38 17.81
C ASP A 203 -5.35 -8.69 17.33
N VAL A 204 -4.41 -8.61 16.39
CA VAL A 204 -3.71 -9.79 15.84
C VAL A 204 -2.32 -10.00 16.43
N SER A 205 -1.84 -9.05 17.22
CA SER A 205 -0.55 -9.11 17.91
C SER A 205 -0.73 -8.73 19.38
N ASP A 206 -0.19 -7.58 19.79
CA ASP A 206 -0.43 -6.95 21.08
C ASP A 206 -0.32 -5.41 20.98
N ARG A 207 -0.83 -4.71 21.97
CA ARG A 207 -0.88 -3.24 21.98
C ARG A 207 0.49 -2.58 22.00
N ALA A 208 1.47 -3.18 22.67
CA ALA A 208 2.81 -2.60 22.80
C ALA A 208 3.50 -2.63 21.44
N PHE A 209 3.47 -3.78 20.77
CA PHE A 209 4.02 -3.94 19.42
C PHE A 209 3.32 -3.03 18.42
N ALA A 210 1.98 -3.02 18.38
CA ALA A 210 1.24 -2.18 17.44
C ALA A 210 1.61 -0.70 17.59
N ARG A 211 1.61 -0.20 18.82
CA ARG A 211 1.99 1.18 19.12
C ARG A 211 3.43 1.49 18.74
N GLU A 212 4.37 0.60 19.05
CA GLU A 212 5.77 0.76 18.70
C GLU A 212 5.96 0.78 17.18
N PHE A 213 5.37 -0.19 16.47
CA PHE A 213 5.47 -0.27 15.02
C PHE A 213 4.92 0.99 14.33
N PHE A 214 3.74 1.45 14.74
CA PHE A 214 3.14 2.67 14.18
C PHE A 214 3.97 3.91 14.49
N SER A 215 4.42 4.07 15.72
CA SER A 215 5.18 5.27 16.13
C SER A 215 6.56 5.36 15.48
N ARG A 216 7.24 4.24 15.25
CA ARG A 216 8.59 4.21 14.68
C ARG A 216 8.60 4.23 13.16
N TYR A 217 7.83 3.35 12.52
CA TYR A 217 7.98 3.05 11.09
C TYR A 217 6.94 3.72 10.21
N ILE A 218 5.80 4.12 10.76
CA ILE A 218 4.70 4.74 10.01
C ILE A 218 4.64 6.24 10.24
N GLN A 219 4.64 6.67 11.49
CA GLN A 219 4.59 8.07 11.90
C GLN A 219 5.99 8.68 12.11
N GLY A 220 6.95 7.86 12.46
CA GLY A 220 8.36 8.21 12.64
C GLY A 220 9.19 8.02 11.37
N LEU A 221 10.51 8.18 11.55
CA LEU A 221 11.52 8.08 10.48
C LEU A 221 12.44 6.86 10.65
N ASP A 222 12.12 5.93 11.55
CA ASP A 222 12.95 4.76 11.76
C ASP A 222 12.88 3.84 10.52
N LEU A 223 13.99 3.23 10.19
CA LEU A 223 14.04 2.16 9.20
C LEU A 223 13.68 0.85 9.88
N ALA A 224 12.75 0.10 9.28
CA ALA A 224 12.43 -1.23 9.77
C ALA A 224 13.60 -2.19 9.50
N ASP A 225 13.72 -3.20 10.36
CA ASP A 225 14.65 -4.30 10.17
C ASP A 225 14.02 -5.33 9.22
N TYR A 226 14.76 -5.76 8.23
CA TYR A 226 14.34 -6.76 7.24
C TYR A 226 15.07 -8.09 7.38
N GLY A 227 15.89 -8.27 8.42
CA GLY A 227 16.70 -9.46 8.69
C GLY A 227 18.13 -9.35 8.22
#